data_5c04937443713e499af7c26962f4256d
#
_entry.id   5c04937443713e499af7c26962f4256d
#
_cell.length_a   1.000
_cell.length_b   1.000
_cell.length_c   1.000
_cell.angle_alpha   90.00
_cell.angle_beta   90.00
_cell.angle_gamma   90.00
#
_symmetry.space_group_name_H-M   'P 1'
#
loop_
_entity.id
_entity.type
_entity.pdbx_description
1 polymer ?
#
loop_
_entity_poly.entity_id
_entity_poly.type
_entity_poly.pdbx_seq_one_letter_code
_entity_poly.pdbx_strand_id
1 'polypeptide(L)'
;MILYPDAYFKKVEDITIEFLQKNRLKVLILDVDNTLIDYNKNLSKDIIKWAEELKGQGTKLYILSNTNNKEKVEKVAEKIGIPYKFFAKKPLKTGFLKIQKELNEKAEKIAVVGDQIFTDVLGGNRCKMFTILVDPIKEKDFWYTAWKRPIENKVKKRVFK
;
A
#
# COMPACT_ATOMS: atom_id res chain seq x y z
N MET A 1 13.04 -7.18 -11.33
CA MET A 1 12.61 -8.45 -10.75
C MET A 1 11.26 -8.27 -10.04
N ILE A 2 10.38 -9.22 -10.20
CA ILE A 2 8.98 -9.11 -9.76
C ILE A 2 8.79 -8.96 -8.25
N LEU A 3 9.77 -9.34 -7.44
CA LEU A 3 9.74 -9.22 -5.98
C LEU A 3 10.39 -7.96 -5.44
N TYR A 4 10.94 -7.10 -6.30
CA TYR A 4 11.56 -5.87 -5.85
C TYR A 4 10.61 -4.69 -6.02
N PRO A 5 10.41 -3.88 -4.97
CA PRO A 5 9.63 -2.67 -5.11
C PRO A 5 10.40 -1.60 -5.89
N ASP A 6 9.66 -0.67 -6.46
CA ASP A 6 10.27 0.47 -7.16
C ASP A 6 10.78 1.52 -6.19
N ALA A 7 10.21 1.57 -4.99
CA ALA A 7 10.62 2.50 -3.93
C ALA A 7 10.36 1.92 -2.55
N TYR A 8 11.01 2.52 -1.56
CA TYR A 8 10.83 2.13 -0.15
C TYR A 8 10.77 3.37 0.72
N PHE A 9 9.83 3.38 1.65
CA PHE A 9 9.69 4.39 2.70
C PHE A 9 9.52 3.69 4.04
N LYS A 10 10.00 4.31 5.10
CA LYS A 10 9.84 3.76 6.44
C LYS A 10 8.37 3.76 6.88
N LYS A 11 7.66 4.84 6.58
CA LYS A 11 6.24 5.00 6.92
C LYS A 11 5.46 5.42 5.68
N VAL A 12 4.18 5.06 5.62
CA VAL A 12 3.33 5.46 4.51
C VAL A 12 3.23 6.99 4.40
N GLU A 13 3.15 7.68 5.52
CA GLU A 13 3.04 9.14 5.55
C GLU A 13 4.33 9.87 5.15
N ASP A 14 5.42 9.13 4.96
CA ASP A 14 6.68 9.68 4.44
C ASP A 14 6.65 9.85 2.91
N ILE A 15 5.64 9.28 2.25
CA ILE A 15 5.47 9.42 0.80
C ILE A 15 5.00 10.85 0.52
N THR A 16 5.85 11.64 -0.13
CA THR A 16 5.60 13.07 -0.34
C THR A 16 4.85 13.34 -1.65
N ILE A 17 4.21 14.50 -1.70
CA ILE A 17 3.58 14.98 -2.94
C ILE A 17 4.63 15.13 -4.04
N GLU A 18 5.81 15.63 -3.70
CA GLU A 18 6.93 15.80 -4.64
C GLU A 18 7.36 14.47 -5.26
N PHE A 19 7.44 13.42 -4.43
CA PHE A 19 7.75 12.08 -4.90
C PHE A 19 6.70 11.59 -5.92
N LEU A 20 5.42 11.78 -5.60
CA LEU A 20 4.33 11.36 -6.47
C LEU A 20 4.36 12.10 -7.81
N GLN A 21 4.60 13.40 -7.77
CA GLN A 21 4.68 14.23 -8.97
C GLN A 21 5.88 13.84 -9.82
N LYS A 22 7.05 13.65 -9.21
CA LYS A 22 8.27 13.25 -9.90
C LYS A 22 8.08 11.93 -10.65
N ASN A 23 7.36 11.00 -10.07
CA ASN A 23 7.12 9.68 -10.66
C ASN A 23 5.80 9.61 -11.44
N ARG A 24 5.11 10.74 -11.59
CA ARG A 24 3.85 10.86 -12.33
C ARG A 24 2.76 9.92 -11.83
N LEU A 25 2.73 9.73 -10.50
CA LEU A 25 1.75 8.86 -9.85
C LEU A 25 0.49 9.65 -9.49
N LYS A 26 -0.66 9.14 -9.89
CA LYS A 26 -1.94 9.79 -9.68
C LYS A 26 -2.86 9.05 -8.73
N VAL A 27 -2.58 7.77 -8.50
CA VAL A 27 -3.40 6.89 -7.67
C VAL A 27 -2.49 6.12 -6.73
N LEU A 28 -2.89 6.00 -5.46
CA LEU A 28 -2.28 5.09 -4.51
C LEU A 28 -3.29 4.03 -4.10
N ILE A 29 -2.93 2.77 -4.29
CA ILE A 29 -3.65 1.63 -3.76
C ILE A 29 -2.97 1.25 -2.44
N LEU A 30 -3.70 1.32 -1.33
CA LEU A 30 -3.15 1.20 0.01
C LEU A 30 -3.61 -0.08 0.69
N ASP A 31 -2.66 -0.82 1.28
CA ASP A 31 -2.98 -1.90 2.19
C ASP A 31 -3.41 -1.32 3.54
N VAL A 32 -4.08 -2.10 4.38
CA VAL A 32 -4.62 -1.64 5.67
C VAL A 32 -3.75 -2.13 6.83
N ASP A 33 -3.67 -3.44 7.02
CA ASP A 33 -2.98 -4.02 8.18
C ASP A 33 -1.49 -3.69 8.15
N ASN A 34 -0.99 -3.10 9.23
CA ASN A 34 0.41 -2.70 9.42
C ASN A 34 0.93 -1.66 8.42
N THR A 35 0.07 -1.17 7.54
CA THR A 35 0.40 -0.07 6.62
C THR A 35 -0.31 1.21 7.03
N LEU A 36 -1.63 1.17 7.19
CA LEU A 36 -2.44 2.30 7.64
C LEU A 36 -2.78 2.21 9.12
N ILE A 37 -2.99 1.00 9.63
CA ILE A 37 -3.31 0.78 11.04
C ILE A 37 -2.29 -0.17 11.68
N ASP A 38 -2.12 -0.04 12.99
CA ASP A 38 -1.28 -0.94 13.77
C ASP A 38 -2.04 -2.23 14.13
N TYR A 39 -1.38 -3.13 14.87
CA TYR A 39 -1.98 -4.38 15.29
C TYR A 39 -3.27 -4.17 16.13
N ASN A 40 -3.33 -3.08 16.90
CA ASN A 40 -4.50 -2.76 17.73
C ASN A 40 -5.58 -2.00 16.95
N LYS A 41 -5.47 -1.93 15.62
CA LYS A 41 -6.42 -1.27 14.72
C LYS A 41 -6.45 0.26 14.90
N ASN A 42 -5.37 0.84 15.40
CA ASN A 42 -5.25 2.29 15.57
C ASN A 42 -4.79 2.95 14.28
N LEU A 43 -5.53 3.94 13.85
CA LEU A 43 -5.19 4.79 12.70
C LEU A 43 -4.69 6.12 13.26
N SER A 44 -3.43 6.47 12.94
CA SER A 44 -2.83 7.69 13.48
C SER A 44 -3.40 8.95 12.84
N LYS A 45 -3.35 10.03 13.60
CA LYS A 45 -3.76 11.35 13.10
C LYS A 45 -2.84 11.81 11.98
N ASP A 46 -1.56 11.42 12.01
CA ASP A 46 -0.60 11.77 10.98
C ASP A 46 -0.95 11.16 9.63
N ILE A 47 -1.42 9.92 9.64
CA ILE A 47 -1.85 9.24 8.40
C ILE A 47 -3.12 9.90 7.84
N ILE A 48 -4.06 10.24 8.72
CA ILE A 48 -5.29 10.93 8.29
C ILE A 48 -4.94 12.28 7.64
N LYS A 49 -4.06 13.03 8.28
CA LYS A 49 -3.61 14.33 7.76
C LYS A 49 -2.89 14.17 6.41
N TRP A 50 -2.00 13.19 6.33
CA TRP A 50 -1.28 12.86 5.10
C TRP A 50 -2.26 12.56 3.95
N ALA A 51 -3.26 11.71 4.22
CA ALA A 51 -4.27 11.36 3.23
C ALA A 51 -5.07 12.58 2.76
N GLU A 52 -5.45 13.46 3.69
CA GLU A 52 -6.15 14.69 3.36
C GLU A 52 -5.31 15.61 2.45
N GLU A 53 -4.03 15.74 2.75
CA GLU A 53 -3.12 16.54 1.93
C GLU A 53 -3.00 15.98 0.51
N LEU A 54 -2.86 14.66 0.38
CA LEU A 54 -2.76 14.03 -0.94
C LEU A 54 -4.06 14.19 -1.73
N LYS A 55 -5.21 13.97 -1.10
CA LYS A 55 -6.51 14.16 -1.75
C LYS A 55 -6.69 15.61 -2.19
N GLY A 56 -6.26 16.56 -1.36
CA GLY A 56 -6.32 17.98 -1.69
C GLY A 56 -5.50 18.36 -2.91
N GLN A 57 -4.46 17.59 -3.22
CA GLN A 57 -3.62 17.78 -4.41
C GLN A 57 -4.11 17.00 -5.62
N GLY A 58 -5.26 16.31 -5.50
CA GLY A 58 -5.84 15.56 -6.60
C GLY A 58 -5.39 14.12 -6.70
N THR A 59 -4.59 13.61 -5.74
CA THR A 59 -4.21 12.20 -5.71
C THR A 59 -5.41 11.36 -5.27
N LYS A 60 -5.71 10.30 -6.01
CA LYS A 60 -6.77 9.37 -5.65
C LYS A 60 -6.21 8.25 -4.77
N LEU A 61 -6.89 7.98 -3.68
CA LEU A 61 -6.50 6.91 -2.75
C LEU A 61 -7.57 5.83 -2.77
N TYR A 62 -7.15 4.58 -2.73
CA TYR A 62 -8.06 3.43 -2.75
C TYR A 62 -7.48 2.33 -1.86
N ILE A 63 -8.29 1.74 -1.03
CA ILE A 63 -7.87 0.64 -0.16
C ILE A 63 -8.07 -0.70 -0.86
N LEU A 64 -7.07 -1.59 -0.79
CA LEU A 64 -7.17 -2.97 -1.25
C LEU A 64 -6.58 -3.88 -0.19
N SER A 65 -7.42 -4.63 0.51
CA SER A 65 -7.02 -5.46 1.65
C SER A 65 -7.35 -6.93 1.44
N ASN A 66 -6.47 -7.80 1.95
CA ASN A 66 -6.69 -9.25 1.91
C ASN A 66 -7.59 -9.74 3.05
N THR A 67 -7.82 -8.93 4.06
CA THR A 67 -8.66 -9.34 5.17
C THR A 67 -10.09 -9.65 4.72
N ASN A 68 -10.73 -10.61 5.37
CA ASN A 68 -12.15 -10.89 5.18
C ASN A 68 -13.02 -10.08 6.15
N ASN A 69 -12.42 -9.28 7.01
CA ASN A 69 -13.12 -8.43 7.97
C ASN A 69 -13.52 -7.11 7.34
N LYS A 70 -14.69 -7.09 6.71
CA LYS A 70 -15.21 -5.91 6.03
C LYS A 70 -15.32 -4.70 6.95
N GLU A 71 -15.84 -4.90 8.17
CA GLU A 71 -16.05 -3.82 9.12
C GLU A 71 -14.76 -3.08 9.47
N LYS A 72 -13.67 -3.81 9.65
CA LYS A 72 -12.36 -3.22 9.93
C LYS A 72 -11.91 -2.30 8.79
N VAL A 73 -12.01 -2.77 7.56
CA VAL A 73 -11.61 -2.01 6.38
C VAL A 73 -12.51 -0.80 6.17
N GLU A 74 -13.80 -1.00 6.31
CA GLU A 74 -14.81 0.05 6.15
C GLU A 74 -14.59 1.21 7.12
N LYS A 75 -14.28 0.90 8.39
CA LYS A 75 -13.99 1.92 9.39
C LYS A 75 -12.78 2.78 9.02
N VAL A 76 -11.72 2.16 8.52
CA VAL A 76 -10.54 2.90 8.08
C VAL A 76 -10.87 3.76 6.87
N ALA A 77 -11.58 3.19 5.90
CA ALA A 77 -11.98 3.89 4.69
C ALA A 77 -12.85 5.11 5.00
N GLU A 78 -13.79 4.97 5.93
CA GLU A 78 -14.65 6.07 6.36
C GLU A 78 -13.87 7.19 7.04
N LYS A 79 -12.93 6.84 7.93
CA LYS A 79 -12.12 7.84 8.64
C LYS A 79 -11.23 8.64 7.69
N ILE A 80 -10.76 8.01 6.63
CA ILE A 80 -9.92 8.67 5.63
C ILE A 80 -10.76 9.29 4.51
N GLY A 81 -11.98 8.78 4.31
CA GLY A 81 -12.88 9.26 3.25
C GLY A 81 -12.49 8.76 1.87
N ILE A 82 -12.19 7.46 1.75
CA ILE A 82 -11.76 6.86 0.48
C ILE A 82 -12.49 5.54 0.22
N PRO A 83 -12.58 5.11 -1.05
CA PRO A 83 -13.19 3.83 -1.37
C PRO A 83 -12.28 2.66 -0.96
N TYR A 84 -12.87 1.47 -0.88
CA TYR A 84 -12.15 0.29 -0.46
C TYR A 84 -12.66 -0.97 -1.16
N LYS A 85 -11.79 -1.99 -1.18
CA LYS A 85 -12.13 -3.38 -1.47
C LYS A 85 -11.46 -4.25 -0.41
N PHE A 86 -12.18 -5.28 0.04
CA PHE A 86 -11.64 -6.24 1.01
C PHE A 86 -11.65 -7.64 0.39
N PHE A 87 -11.04 -8.61 1.08
CA PHE A 87 -10.94 -10.00 0.61
C PHE A 87 -10.37 -10.09 -0.81
N ALA A 88 -9.32 -9.32 -1.04
CA ALA A 88 -8.77 -9.09 -2.38
C ALA A 88 -7.96 -10.25 -2.94
N LYS A 89 -7.48 -11.14 -2.08
CA LYS A 89 -6.66 -12.31 -2.46
C LYS A 89 -5.38 -11.91 -3.22
N LYS A 90 -4.75 -10.80 -2.79
CA LYS A 90 -3.45 -10.42 -3.33
C LYS A 90 -2.43 -11.54 -3.08
N PRO A 91 -1.53 -11.89 -3.97
CA PRO A 91 -1.09 -11.13 -5.15
C PRO A 91 -1.86 -11.42 -6.45
N LEU A 92 -3.05 -12.01 -6.39
CA LEU A 92 -3.86 -12.16 -7.58
C LEU A 92 -4.19 -10.79 -8.16
N LYS A 93 -4.21 -10.69 -9.48
CA LYS A 93 -4.37 -9.42 -10.19
C LYS A 93 -5.76 -8.80 -10.08
N THR A 94 -6.76 -9.62 -9.77
CA THR A 94 -8.18 -9.24 -9.89
C THR A 94 -8.53 -7.93 -9.21
N GLY A 95 -8.15 -7.76 -7.93
CA GLY A 95 -8.47 -6.55 -7.17
C GLY A 95 -7.80 -5.31 -7.74
N PHE A 96 -6.51 -5.43 -8.07
CA PHE A 96 -5.75 -4.32 -8.65
C PHE A 96 -6.35 -3.87 -9.98
N LEU A 97 -6.69 -4.82 -10.85
CA LEU A 97 -7.23 -4.51 -12.18
C LEU A 97 -8.64 -3.94 -12.12
N LYS A 98 -9.44 -4.36 -11.15
CA LYS A 98 -10.77 -3.78 -10.93
C LYS A 98 -10.66 -2.30 -10.55
N ILE A 99 -9.73 -1.95 -9.67
CA ILE A 99 -9.51 -0.56 -9.26
C ILE A 99 -9.02 0.25 -10.45
N GLN A 100 -8.06 -0.28 -11.21
CA GLN A 100 -7.53 0.38 -12.38
C GLN A 100 -8.64 0.70 -13.38
N LYS A 101 -9.50 -0.26 -13.66
CA LYS A 101 -10.63 -0.08 -14.59
C LYS A 101 -11.64 0.94 -14.06
N GLU A 102 -11.98 0.83 -12.77
CA GLU A 102 -12.93 1.73 -12.12
C GLU A 102 -12.47 3.18 -12.19
N LEU A 103 -11.18 3.43 -11.98
CA LEU A 103 -10.60 4.76 -12.02
C LEU A 103 -10.17 5.20 -13.43
N ASN A 104 -10.22 4.30 -14.40
CA ASN A 104 -9.83 4.55 -15.79
C ASN A 104 -8.43 5.17 -15.87
N GLU A 105 -7.45 4.52 -15.23
CA GLU A 105 -6.09 5.05 -15.16
C GLU A 105 -5.09 4.05 -15.72
N LYS A 106 -3.97 4.54 -16.25
CA LYS A 106 -2.88 3.69 -16.75
C LYS A 106 -2.11 3.08 -15.58
N ALA A 107 -1.65 1.84 -15.75
CA ALA A 107 -0.94 1.11 -14.69
C ALA A 107 0.28 1.89 -14.17
N GLU A 108 1.07 2.49 -15.05
CA GLU A 108 2.28 3.23 -14.66
C GLU A 108 1.99 4.47 -13.83
N LYS A 109 0.74 4.92 -13.76
CA LYS A 109 0.33 6.07 -12.94
C LYS A 109 -0.30 5.65 -11.62
N ILE A 110 -0.34 4.37 -11.35
CA ILE A 110 -0.89 3.79 -10.12
C ILE A 110 0.25 3.21 -9.31
N ALA A 111 0.35 3.59 -8.03
CA ALA A 111 1.29 2.99 -7.10
C ALA A 111 0.56 2.11 -6.10
N VAL A 112 1.13 0.94 -5.82
CA VAL A 112 0.65 0.03 -4.79
C VAL A 112 1.56 0.17 -3.58
N VAL A 113 0.98 0.43 -2.42
CA VAL A 113 1.72 0.67 -1.17
C VAL A 113 1.33 -0.38 -0.15
N GLY A 114 2.31 -1.07 0.38
CA GLY A 114 2.07 -2.06 1.43
C GLY A 114 3.34 -2.50 2.13
N ASP A 115 3.17 -3.28 3.18
CA ASP A 115 4.28 -3.74 4.02
C ASP A 115 4.75 -5.17 3.67
N GLN A 116 4.09 -5.83 2.73
CA GLN A 116 4.41 -7.22 2.39
C GLN A 116 4.83 -7.39 0.93
N ILE A 117 5.98 -8.02 0.74
CA ILE A 117 6.50 -8.29 -0.60
C ILE A 117 5.61 -9.27 -1.36
N PHE A 118 5.17 -10.35 -0.72
CA PHE A 118 4.47 -11.43 -1.41
C PHE A 118 3.01 -11.15 -1.75
N THR A 119 2.44 -10.10 -1.22
CA THR A 119 1.07 -9.69 -1.54
C THR A 119 1.05 -8.37 -2.32
N ASP A 120 1.59 -7.31 -1.74
CA ASP A 120 1.49 -5.96 -2.31
C ASP A 120 2.50 -5.71 -3.43
N VAL A 121 3.78 -5.97 -3.17
CA VAL A 121 4.83 -5.75 -4.18
C VAL A 121 4.65 -6.70 -5.36
N LEU A 122 4.53 -7.98 -5.06
CA LEU A 122 4.34 -8.99 -6.12
C LEU A 122 3.08 -8.71 -6.92
N GLY A 123 1.96 -8.43 -6.24
CA GLY A 123 0.69 -8.15 -6.90
C GLY A 123 0.76 -6.93 -7.80
N GLY A 124 1.31 -5.83 -7.29
CA GLY A 124 1.48 -4.60 -8.04
C GLY A 124 2.40 -4.77 -9.24
N ASN A 125 3.55 -5.44 -9.04
CA ASN A 125 4.49 -5.70 -10.13
C ASN A 125 3.87 -6.57 -11.23
N ARG A 126 3.06 -7.55 -10.86
CA ARG A 126 2.35 -8.38 -11.83
C ARG A 126 1.36 -7.59 -12.66
N CYS A 127 0.84 -6.50 -12.12
CA CYS A 127 -0.07 -5.60 -12.82
C CYS A 127 0.64 -4.45 -13.52
N LYS A 128 1.98 -4.43 -13.50
CA LYS A 128 2.82 -3.38 -14.08
C LYS A 128 2.56 -2.00 -13.45
N MET A 129 2.15 -2.01 -12.21
CA MET A 129 1.98 -0.80 -11.41
C MET A 129 3.29 -0.47 -10.69
N PHE A 130 3.43 0.79 -10.28
CA PHE A 130 4.56 1.23 -9.47
C PHE A 130 4.37 0.66 -8.06
N THR A 131 5.43 0.10 -7.46
CA THR A 131 5.30 -0.53 -6.14
C THR A 131 6.16 0.15 -5.10
N ILE A 132 5.57 0.39 -3.93
CA ILE A 132 6.21 1.05 -2.80
C ILE A 132 6.09 0.15 -1.58
N LEU A 133 7.24 -0.25 -1.06
CA LEU A 133 7.29 -1.03 0.18
C LEU A 133 7.44 -0.08 1.36
N VAL A 134 6.68 -0.30 2.42
CA VAL A 134 6.84 0.43 3.69
C VAL A 134 7.10 -0.56 4.81
N ASP A 135 7.71 -0.10 5.90
CA ASP A 135 7.89 -0.95 7.08
C ASP A 135 6.55 -1.16 7.78
N PRO A 136 6.32 -2.35 8.36
CA PRO A 136 5.11 -2.55 9.15
C PRO A 136 5.10 -1.62 10.35
N ILE A 137 3.94 -1.04 10.65
CA ILE A 137 3.78 -0.11 11.76
C ILE A 137 4.11 -0.79 13.07
N LYS A 138 3.58 -2.01 13.27
CA LYS A 138 3.84 -2.80 14.46
C LYS A 138 3.72 -4.27 14.11
N GLU A 139 4.73 -5.04 14.48
CA GLU A 139 4.70 -6.47 14.24
C GLU A 139 3.77 -7.17 15.21
N LYS A 140 2.87 -7.92 14.63
CA LYS A 140 1.91 -8.68 15.38
C LYS A 140 2.54 -9.88 16.05
N ASP A 141 3.34 -10.59 15.29
CA ASP A 141 3.76 -11.93 15.64
C ASP A 141 5.17 -12.17 15.14
N PHE A 142 6.11 -12.18 16.05
CA PHE A 142 7.51 -12.43 15.76
C PHE A 142 7.71 -13.75 15.01
N TRP A 143 6.97 -14.78 15.42
CA TRP A 143 7.03 -16.11 14.80
C TRP A 143 6.64 -16.08 13.34
N TYR A 144 5.55 -15.39 13.05
CA TYR A 144 4.95 -15.36 11.73
C TYR A 144 5.83 -14.64 10.71
N THR A 145 6.51 -13.58 11.14
CA THR A 145 7.28 -12.72 10.24
C THR A 145 8.76 -13.05 10.18
N ALA A 146 9.29 -13.78 11.18
CA ALA A 146 10.73 -14.02 11.32
C ALA A 146 11.39 -14.61 10.08
N TRP A 147 10.75 -15.56 9.43
CA TRP A 147 11.31 -16.21 8.25
C TRP A 147 11.23 -15.36 6.98
N LYS A 148 10.31 -14.39 6.93
CA LYS A 148 10.17 -13.47 5.79
C LYS A 148 11.16 -12.31 5.85
N ARG A 149 11.55 -11.91 7.04
CA ARG A 149 12.40 -10.73 7.24
C ARG A 149 13.73 -10.74 6.50
N PRO A 150 14.49 -11.84 6.48
CA PRO A 150 15.75 -11.84 5.76
C PRO A 150 15.58 -11.50 4.27
N ILE A 151 14.51 -12.02 3.66
CA ILE A 151 14.22 -11.77 2.25
C ILE A 151 13.83 -10.29 2.05
N GLU A 152 12.96 -9.78 2.89
CA GLU A 152 12.51 -8.39 2.82
C GLU A 152 13.64 -7.40 3.04
N ASN A 153 14.51 -7.67 4.02
CA ASN A 153 15.67 -6.82 4.30
C ASN A 153 16.65 -6.81 3.14
N LYS A 154 16.85 -7.96 2.51
CA LYS A 154 17.72 -8.05 1.33
C LYS A 154 17.19 -7.23 0.17
N VAL A 155 15.88 -7.27 -0.05
CA VAL A 155 15.21 -6.49 -1.08
C VAL A 155 15.34 -4.99 -0.79
N LYS A 156 15.09 -4.58 0.45
CA LYS A 156 15.23 -3.18 0.88
C LYS A 156 16.64 -2.64 0.63
N LYS A 157 17.67 -3.42 0.99
CA LYS A 157 19.06 -3.04 0.76
C LYS A 157 19.34 -2.80 -0.71
N ARG A 158 18.78 -3.61 -1.58
CA ARG A 158 18.98 -3.48 -3.02
C ARG A 158 18.31 -2.23 -3.59
N VAL A 159 17.12 -1.93 -3.10
CA VAL A 159 16.35 -0.74 -3.53
C VAL A 159 17.03 0.54 -3.07
N PHE A 160 17.67 0.52 -1.90
CA PHE A 160 18.32 1.69 -1.31
C PHE A 160 19.70 2.00 -1.87
N LYS A 161 20.24 1.14 -2.64
CA LYS A 161 21.49 1.41 -3.36
C LYS A 161 21.19 2.20 -4.62
#